data_144be33b74c72863b9b2ec3252591cbd
#
_entry.id   144be33b74c72863b9b2ec3252591cbd
#
_cell.length_a   1.000
_cell.length_b   1.000
_cell.length_c   1.000
_cell.angle_alpha   90.00
_cell.angle_beta   90.00
_cell.angle_gamma   90.00
#
_symmetry.space_group_name_H-M   'P 1'
#
loop_
_entity.id
_entity.type
_entity.pdbx_description
1 polymer ?
#
loop_
_entity_poly.entity_id
_entity_poly.type
_entity_poly.pdbx_seq_one_letter_code
_entity_poly.pdbx_strand_id
1 'polypeptide(L)'
;MLTSTIQKVRSALKPLAQKVGVIPARPKRKVCFIITNRIHYARQETLLRQLRSDPDLELQLIVGGAALLEKYSEVPATLARHGYVVHERMLNLIEGGNHVAMAKTAGLAVLELANTFEKLDPDIVLIRGDRFEQLAAAMTAAYLNKTVAHIEGGDVTGTIDESVRHAITKLSHIHFVTNNDSYRRVLQMGEHPAYVFDVGSPDIEFAAQVRRGPNAEFINSVGVGGRIDLAKPYLMVIQHPVTSEPDNLDNVLKTLQAVGELGVPALWFWPNPDAGTDEISKGIRRFREHTPMPHVRFIIDFHPRDFVALLKHAACLVGNSSAGIKEASFFGVPVVNIGTRQQGRSRSGNVMDVGHDAEAITYAIQTQMAHGPYP
;
A
#
# COMPACT_ATOMS: atom_id res chain seq x y z
N MET A 1 -6.61 21.64 12.26
CA MET A 1 -6.13 21.14 13.57
C MET A 1 -5.93 19.64 13.45
N LEU A 2 -4.80 19.23 12.89
CA LEU A 2 -4.39 17.83 12.77
C LEU A 2 -3.48 17.52 13.96
N THR A 3 -4.08 17.14 15.08
CA THR A 3 -3.32 16.41 16.09
C THR A 3 -2.92 15.09 15.44
N SER A 4 -1.61 14.92 15.17
CA SER A 4 -1.08 13.84 14.36
C SER A 4 -1.60 12.49 14.83
N THR A 5 -1.91 11.60 13.89
CA THR A 5 -2.18 10.16 14.08
C THR A 5 -1.24 9.56 15.13
N ILE A 6 -0.02 10.03 15.12
CA ILE A 6 1.10 9.68 16.01
C ILE A 6 0.86 10.07 17.46
N GLN A 7 0.29 11.24 17.73
CA GLN A 7 -0.03 11.66 19.09
C GLN A 7 -1.14 10.78 19.69
N LYS A 8 -2.08 10.32 18.87
CA LYS A 8 -3.13 9.39 19.29
C LYS A 8 -2.57 7.99 19.56
N VAL A 9 -1.67 7.47 18.70
CA VAL A 9 -0.95 6.21 18.94
C VAL A 9 -0.10 6.32 20.21
N ARG A 10 0.61 7.42 20.39
CA ARG A 10 1.41 7.68 21.59
C ARG A 10 0.56 7.77 22.86
N SER A 11 -0.61 8.41 22.81
CA SER A 11 -1.53 8.50 23.95
C SER A 11 -2.19 7.15 24.26
N ALA A 12 -2.41 6.31 23.28
CA ALA A 12 -2.95 4.97 23.46
C ALA A 12 -1.92 3.98 24.05
N LEU A 13 -0.64 4.13 23.72
CA LEU A 13 0.44 3.30 24.25
C LEU A 13 0.93 3.75 25.63
N LYS A 14 0.82 5.04 25.99
CA LYS A 14 1.25 5.59 27.31
C LYS A 14 0.50 5.06 28.54
N PRO A 15 -0.85 4.97 28.55
CA PRO A 15 -1.56 4.56 29.78
C PRO A 15 -1.34 3.11 30.18
N LEU A 16 -0.99 2.24 29.24
CA LEU A 16 -0.61 0.86 29.53
C LEU A 16 0.72 0.76 30.32
N ALA A 17 1.51 1.83 30.30
CA ALA A 17 2.80 1.91 31.00
C ALA A 17 2.73 2.53 32.41
N GLN A 18 1.63 3.25 32.77
CA GLN A 18 1.60 4.10 33.97
C GLN A 18 0.90 3.52 35.22
N LYS A 19 0.41 2.29 35.20
CA LYS A 19 -0.40 1.73 36.30
C LYS A 19 0.36 1.03 37.44
N VAL A 20 1.70 1.09 37.53
CA VAL A 20 2.43 0.51 38.65
C VAL A 20 3.55 1.44 39.13
N GLY A 21 3.61 1.70 40.44
CA GLY A 21 4.47 2.68 41.11
C GLY A 21 5.98 2.47 40.96
N VAL A 22 6.72 3.52 41.35
CA VAL A 22 8.19 3.73 41.34
C VAL A 22 9.01 2.51 40.92
N ILE A 23 9.37 2.46 39.63
CA ILE A 23 10.20 1.42 39.00
C ILE A 23 11.45 2.09 38.42
N PRO A 24 12.65 1.50 38.56
CA PRO A 24 13.86 1.97 37.87
C PRO A 24 13.60 2.09 36.38
N ALA A 25 14.37 2.94 35.68
CA ALA A 25 14.19 3.23 34.23
C ALA A 25 13.79 1.96 33.48
N ARG A 26 12.53 1.89 33.03
CA ARG A 26 12.02 0.70 32.37
C ARG A 26 12.84 0.43 31.11
N PRO A 27 13.21 -0.81 30.82
CA PRO A 27 13.77 -1.13 29.52
C PRO A 27 12.80 -0.65 28.45
N LYS A 28 13.36 -0.10 27.36
CA LYS A 28 12.57 0.38 26.23
C LYS A 28 11.67 -0.74 25.72
N ARG A 29 10.44 -0.39 25.38
CA ARG A 29 9.51 -1.33 24.80
C ARG A 29 9.88 -1.61 23.34
N LYS A 30 10.14 -2.86 23.02
CA LYS A 30 10.54 -3.30 21.68
C LYS A 30 9.33 -3.38 20.74
N VAL A 31 9.32 -2.53 19.72
CA VAL A 31 8.26 -2.51 18.69
C VAL A 31 8.86 -3.01 17.38
N CYS A 32 8.44 -4.18 16.94
CA CYS A 32 8.87 -4.79 15.68
C CYS A 32 7.91 -4.41 14.57
N PHE A 33 8.43 -3.85 13.47
CA PHE A 33 7.68 -3.54 12.25
C PHE A 33 8.21 -4.33 11.07
N ILE A 34 7.30 -4.92 10.27
CA ILE A 34 7.64 -5.82 9.19
C ILE A 34 7.35 -5.18 7.83
N ILE A 35 8.38 -5.09 7.00
CA ILE A 35 8.35 -4.49 5.67
C ILE A 35 8.50 -5.60 4.64
N THR A 36 7.44 -5.98 3.91
CA THR A 36 7.47 -7.02 2.88
C THR A 36 7.32 -6.47 1.46
N ASN A 37 6.96 -5.19 1.34
CA ASN A 37 6.95 -4.47 0.07
C ASN A 37 7.29 -2.98 0.27
N ARG A 38 7.50 -2.26 -0.84
CA ARG A 38 7.85 -0.84 -0.83
C ARG A 38 6.81 0.06 -0.14
N ILE A 39 5.53 -0.29 -0.25
CA ILE A 39 4.42 0.51 0.30
C ILE A 39 4.47 0.50 1.83
N HIS A 40 4.87 -0.61 2.45
CA HIS A 40 4.99 -0.71 3.90
C HIS A 40 5.99 0.29 4.48
N TYR A 41 7.11 0.55 3.80
CA TYR A 41 8.04 1.60 4.23
C TYR A 41 7.53 2.99 3.86
N ALA A 42 7.22 3.17 2.58
CA ALA A 42 6.96 4.45 1.97
C ALA A 42 5.88 5.27 2.68
N ARG A 43 4.77 4.60 3.00
CA ARG A 43 3.60 5.23 3.62
C ARG A 43 3.63 5.22 5.14
N GLN A 44 4.66 4.58 5.74
CA GLN A 44 4.88 4.53 7.17
C GLN A 44 6.13 5.31 7.62
N GLU A 45 6.78 6.04 6.72
CA GLU A 45 8.00 6.81 7.02
C GLU A 45 7.80 7.70 8.25
N THR A 46 6.67 8.41 8.32
CA THR A 46 6.34 9.29 9.44
C THR A 46 6.20 8.51 10.75
N LEU A 47 5.47 7.40 10.72
CA LEU A 47 5.29 6.53 11.88
C LEU A 47 6.63 5.94 12.36
N LEU A 48 7.42 5.37 11.45
CA LEU A 48 8.71 4.76 11.78
C LEU A 48 9.69 5.78 12.36
N ARG A 49 9.70 7.01 11.83
CA ARG A 49 10.50 8.10 12.36
C ARG A 49 10.12 8.45 13.80
N GLN A 50 8.83 8.46 14.11
CA GLN A 50 8.35 8.75 15.46
C GLN A 50 8.65 7.60 16.42
N LEU A 51 8.42 6.35 16.01
CA LEU A 51 8.77 5.18 16.81
C LEU A 51 10.27 5.17 17.16
N ARG A 52 11.14 5.50 16.18
CA ARG A 52 12.58 5.58 16.39
C ARG A 52 13.00 6.72 17.31
N SER A 53 12.29 7.85 17.26
CA SER A 53 12.63 9.03 18.07
C SER A 53 12.03 9.00 19.49
N ASP A 54 11.13 8.07 19.77
CA ASP A 54 10.53 7.97 21.09
C ASP A 54 11.53 7.36 22.10
N PRO A 55 11.82 8.04 23.23
CA PRO A 55 12.82 7.57 24.21
C PRO A 55 12.40 6.28 24.92
N ASP A 56 11.10 5.96 24.99
CA ASP A 56 10.55 4.81 25.67
C ASP A 56 10.43 3.57 24.76
N LEU A 57 10.72 3.74 23.46
CA LEU A 57 10.56 2.69 22.46
C LEU A 57 11.91 2.30 21.81
N GLU A 58 12.00 1.04 21.44
CA GLU A 58 13.06 0.49 20.59
C GLU A 58 12.42 -0.05 19.32
N LEU A 59 12.71 0.58 18.19
CA LEU A 59 12.20 0.13 16.89
C LEU A 59 13.07 -1.00 16.34
N GLN A 60 12.46 -2.15 16.10
CA GLN A 60 13.06 -3.29 15.41
C GLN A 60 12.44 -3.39 14.00
N LEU A 61 13.28 -3.50 12.96
CA LEU A 61 12.82 -3.62 11.57
C LEU A 61 13.20 -4.98 10.99
N ILE A 62 12.20 -5.67 10.46
CA ILE A 62 12.35 -6.86 9.63
C ILE A 62 12.02 -6.49 8.19
N VAL A 63 12.87 -6.83 7.25
CA VAL A 63 12.62 -6.62 5.81
C VAL A 63 12.57 -7.96 5.12
N GLY A 64 11.51 -8.22 4.36
CA GLY A 64 11.31 -9.50 3.67
C GLY A 64 10.55 -9.36 2.35
N GLY A 65 10.24 -10.49 1.74
CA GLY A 65 9.44 -10.55 0.52
C GLY A 65 9.98 -9.70 -0.62
N ALA A 66 9.08 -9.07 -1.35
CA ALA A 66 9.43 -8.21 -2.49
C ALA A 66 10.25 -6.97 -2.11
N ALA A 67 10.24 -6.56 -0.83
CA ALA A 67 11.04 -5.43 -0.36
C ALA A 67 12.55 -5.67 -0.41
N LEU A 68 13.00 -6.93 -0.46
CA LEU A 68 14.42 -7.30 -0.56
C LEU A 68 14.92 -7.42 -2.00
N LEU A 69 14.03 -7.43 -2.99
CA LEU A 69 14.41 -7.63 -4.39
C LEU A 69 14.54 -6.30 -5.11
N GLU A 70 15.72 -5.98 -5.62
CA GLU A 70 16.03 -4.74 -6.35
C GLU A 70 15.07 -4.48 -7.53
N LYS A 71 14.64 -5.54 -8.22
CA LYS A 71 13.69 -5.41 -9.34
C LYS A 71 12.31 -4.87 -8.94
N TYR A 72 11.98 -4.91 -7.64
CA TYR A 72 10.70 -4.40 -7.11
C TYR A 72 10.87 -3.24 -6.15
N SER A 73 12.06 -3.03 -5.58
CA SER A 73 12.20 -2.09 -4.48
C SER A 73 13.66 -1.74 -4.15
N GLU A 74 13.89 -0.49 -3.80
CA GLU A 74 15.15 -0.02 -3.18
C GLU A 74 15.00 0.16 -1.65
N VAL A 75 14.08 -0.55 -1.00
CA VAL A 75 13.78 -0.36 0.42
C VAL A 75 15.03 -0.50 1.31
N PRO A 76 15.88 -1.55 1.19
CA PRO A 76 17.05 -1.67 2.05
C PRO A 76 18.03 -0.50 1.92
N ALA A 77 18.30 -0.06 0.69
CA ALA A 77 19.18 1.09 0.44
C ALA A 77 18.57 2.40 0.96
N THR A 78 17.25 2.56 0.83
CA THR A 78 16.54 3.74 1.33
C THR A 78 16.52 3.77 2.86
N LEU A 79 16.29 2.64 3.53
CA LEU A 79 16.36 2.54 4.98
C LEU A 79 17.75 2.92 5.50
N ALA A 80 18.81 2.39 4.86
CA ALA A 80 20.18 2.72 5.22
C ALA A 80 20.49 4.23 5.05
N ARG A 81 20.09 4.84 3.92
CA ARG A 81 20.23 6.29 3.70
C ARG A 81 19.50 7.13 4.75
N HIS A 82 18.37 6.66 5.25
CA HIS A 82 17.59 7.33 6.29
C HIS A 82 18.05 6.97 7.72
N GLY A 83 19.13 6.21 7.86
CA GLY A 83 19.75 5.85 9.14
C GLY A 83 18.93 4.85 9.96
N TYR A 84 18.13 3.99 9.30
CA TYR A 84 17.47 2.86 9.95
C TYR A 84 18.36 1.63 9.95
N VAL A 85 18.30 0.88 11.05
CA VAL A 85 18.92 -0.44 11.17
C VAL A 85 17.90 -1.50 10.80
N VAL A 86 18.24 -2.36 9.85
CA VAL A 86 17.48 -3.57 9.55
C VAL A 86 17.99 -4.67 10.46
N HIS A 87 17.15 -5.17 11.37
CA HIS A 87 17.51 -6.15 12.39
C HIS A 87 17.51 -7.56 11.84
N GLU A 88 16.64 -7.84 10.85
CA GLU A 88 16.59 -9.14 10.18
C GLU A 88 16.16 -8.99 8.72
N ARG A 89 16.69 -9.87 7.86
CA ARG A 89 16.33 -10.00 6.45
C ARG A 89 15.69 -11.36 6.22
N MET A 90 14.40 -11.37 5.90
CA MET A 90 13.63 -12.59 5.71
C MET A 90 13.55 -12.95 4.22
N LEU A 91 14.29 -13.98 3.81
CA LEU A 91 14.35 -14.46 2.42
C LEU A 91 13.23 -15.47 2.15
N ASN A 92 12.00 -15.01 2.11
CA ASN A 92 10.80 -15.85 2.04
C ASN A 92 10.04 -15.81 0.71
N LEU A 93 10.46 -14.99 -0.27
CA LEU A 93 9.73 -14.86 -1.53
C LEU A 93 10.03 -16.01 -2.50
N ILE A 94 8.98 -16.74 -2.89
CA ILE A 94 9.00 -17.67 -4.02
C ILE A 94 8.52 -16.93 -5.25
N GLU A 95 9.35 -16.86 -6.27
CA GLU A 95 9.01 -16.26 -7.55
C GLU A 95 8.08 -17.19 -8.36
N GLY A 96 7.17 -16.61 -9.16
CA GLY A 96 6.27 -17.39 -10.01
C GLY A 96 4.91 -16.74 -10.28
N GLY A 97 4.57 -15.62 -9.62
CA GLY A 97 3.37 -14.82 -9.89
C GLY A 97 2.05 -15.62 -9.90
N ASN A 98 1.96 -16.71 -9.12
CA ASN A 98 0.78 -17.58 -9.04
C ASN A 98 0.39 -17.89 -7.60
N HIS A 99 -0.82 -18.46 -7.42
CA HIS A 99 -1.39 -18.73 -6.09
C HIS A 99 -0.54 -19.70 -5.25
N VAL A 100 0.09 -20.69 -5.88
CA VAL A 100 0.95 -21.66 -5.18
C VAL A 100 2.20 -20.96 -4.63
N ALA A 101 2.82 -20.09 -5.41
CA ALA A 101 3.97 -19.30 -4.97
C ALA A 101 3.58 -18.36 -3.81
N MET A 102 2.41 -17.70 -3.89
CA MET A 102 1.89 -16.86 -2.80
C MET A 102 1.71 -17.67 -1.51
N ALA A 103 1.03 -18.81 -1.57
CA ALA A 103 0.79 -19.65 -0.40
C ALA A 103 2.10 -20.16 0.22
N LYS A 104 3.05 -20.61 -0.61
CA LYS A 104 4.37 -21.05 -0.14
C LYS A 104 5.19 -19.90 0.45
N THR A 105 5.14 -18.71 -0.14
CA THR A 105 5.79 -17.49 0.40
C THR A 105 5.26 -17.16 1.79
N ALA A 106 3.93 -17.26 2.02
CA ALA A 106 3.35 -17.09 3.36
C ALA A 106 3.85 -18.16 4.34
N GLY A 107 3.88 -19.42 3.91
CA GLY A 107 4.39 -20.53 4.75
C GLY A 107 5.85 -20.34 5.15
N LEU A 108 6.72 -19.95 4.21
CA LEU A 108 8.12 -19.62 4.51
C LEU A 108 8.24 -18.43 5.47
N ALA A 109 7.38 -17.41 5.32
CA ALA A 109 7.37 -16.28 6.25
C ALA A 109 7.08 -16.71 7.68
N VAL A 110 6.17 -17.69 7.89
CA VAL A 110 5.89 -18.24 9.25
C VAL A 110 7.14 -18.89 9.83
N LEU A 111 7.84 -19.73 9.05
CA LEU A 111 9.03 -20.43 9.51
C LEU A 111 10.17 -19.47 9.88
N GLU A 112 10.44 -18.49 9.03
CA GLU A 112 11.46 -17.47 9.27
C GLU A 112 11.13 -16.57 10.46
N LEU A 113 9.87 -16.13 10.57
CA LEU A 113 9.45 -15.24 11.65
C LEU A 113 9.41 -15.92 12.99
N ALA A 114 9.20 -17.23 13.08
CA ALA A 114 9.24 -17.95 14.35
C ALA A 114 10.62 -17.80 15.02
N ASN A 115 11.69 -18.07 14.30
CA ASN A 115 13.06 -17.91 14.80
C ASN A 115 13.41 -16.43 15.01
N THR A 116 12.95 -15.55 14.13
CA THR A 116 13.23 -14.11 14.19
C THR A 116 12.59 -13.48 15.43
N PHE A 117 11.33 -13.80 15.73
CA PHE A 117 10.64 -13.27 16.91
C PHE A 117 11.19 -13.86 18.21
N GLU A 118 11.66 -15.10 18.22
CA GLU A 118 12.38 -15.67 19.37
C GLU A 118 13.68 -14.89 19.64
N LYS A 119 14.47 -14.64 18.59
CA LYS A 119 15.75 -13.94 18.67
C LYS A 119 15.60 -12.46 19.06
N LEU A 120 14.67 -11.72 18.44
CA LEU A 120 14.47 -10.29 18.66
C LEU A 120 13.65 -10.00 19.92
N ASP A 121 12.84 -10.95 20.34
CA ASP A 121 11.96 -10.88 21.50
C ASP A 121 11.16 -9.58 21.58
N PRO A 122 10.33 -9.25 20.55
CA PRO A 122 9.55 -8.02 20.56
C PRO A 122 8.44 -8.04 21.60
N ASP A 123 8.18 -6.88 22.23
CA ASP A 123 7.00 -6.70 23.09
C ASP A 123 5.73 -6.53 22.24
N ILE A 124 5.86 -5.85 21.09
CA ILE A 124 4.75 -5.56 20.19
C ILE A 124 5.20 -5.83 18.75
N VAL A 125 4.40 -6.62 18.03
CA VAL A 125 4.53 -6.79 16.57
C VAL A 125 3.50 -5.89 15.91
N LEU A 126 3.97 -4.85 15.21
CA LEU A 126 3.14 -3.87 14.54
C LEU A 126 2.98 -4.25 13.07
N ILE A 127 1.76 -4.55 12.67
CA ILE A 127 1.38 -5.04 11.36
C ILE A 127 0.55 -4.01 10.64
N ARG A 128 0.78 -3.86 9.33
CA ARG A 128 0.01 -2.96 8.48
C ARG A 128 -0.68 -3.67 7.34
N GLY A 129 -1.98 -3.41 7.20
CA GLY A 129 -2.79 -3.77 6.01
C GLY A 129 -3.16 -5.24 5.95
N ASP A 130 -3.04 -5.81 4.77
CA ASP A 130 -3.76 -7.00 4.35
C ASP A 130 -2.94 -7.97 3.48
N ARG A 131 -1.64 -7.81 3.43
CA ARG A 131 -0.79 -8.69 2.65
C ARG A 131 -0.69 -10.08 3.30
N PHE A 132 -0.62 -11.11 2.49
CA PHE A 132 -0.50 -12.49 2.97
C PHE A 132 0.74 -12.74 3.84
N GLU A 133 1.84 -12.02 3.60
CA GLU A 133 3.03 -12.06 4.45
C GLU A 133 2.76 -11.43 5.83
N GLN A 134 1.88 -10.44 5.89
CA GLN A 134 1.48 -9.81 7.16
C GLN A 134 0.57 -10.74 7.98
N LEU A 135 -0.26 -11.57 7.32
CA LEU A 135 -1.01 -12.62 8.00
C LEU A 135 -0.08 -13.65 8.63
N ALA A 136 0.97 -14.06 7.91
CA ALA A 136 2.00 -14.95 8.45
C ALA A 136 2.64 -14.36 9.71
N ALA A 137 2.93 -13.06 9.70
CA ALA A 137 3.48 -12.36 10.86
C ALA A 137 2.51 -12.30 12.05
N ALA A 138 1.23 -11.99 11.80
CA ALA A 138 0.20 -11.97 12.85
C ALA A 138 0.02 -13.34 13.49
N MET A 139 -0.08 -14.39 12.67
CA MET A 139 -0.21 -15.76 13.13
C MET A 139 0.99 -16.19 13.96
N THR A 140 2.19 -15.96 13.47
CA THR A 140 3.43 -16.33 14.19
C THR A 140 3.54 -15.59 15.53
N ALA A 141 3.28 -14.28 15.53
CA ALA A 141 3.32 -13.49 16.75
C ALA A 141 2.28 -13.96 17.78
N ALA A 142 1.05 -14.25 17.33
CA ALA A 142 -0.02 -14.75 18.21
C ALA A 142 0.36 -16.09 18.87
N TYR A 143 0.89 -17.05 18.10
CA TYR A 143 1.33 -18.34 18.65
C TYR A 143 2.52 -18.22 19.59
N LEU A 144 3.36 -17.21 19.44
CA LEU A 144 4.47 -16.91 20.36
C LEU A 144 4.05 -16.01 21.52
N ASN A 145 2.75 -15.80 21.76
CA ASN A 145 2.20 -14.94 22.80
C ASN A 145 2.75 -13.50 22.78
N LYS A 146 3.07 -12.97 21.58
CA LYS A 146 3.47 -11.58 21.39
C LYS A 146 2.25 -10.70 21.20
N THR A 147 2.28 -9.46 21.69
CA THR A 147 1.20 -8.51 21.42
C THR A 147 1.23 -8.10 19.96
N VAL A 148 0.11 -8.28 19.26
CA VAL A 148 -0.05 -7.84 17.88
C VAL A 148 -0.84 -6.55 17.84
N ALA A 149 -0.35 -5.54 17.13
CA ALA A 149 -1.04 -4.29 16.85
C ALA A 149 -1.26 -4.16 15.34
N HIS A 150 -2.50 -3.92 14.91
CA HIS A 150 -2.88 -3.88 13.49
C HIS A 150 -3.26 -2.47 13.05
N ILE A 151 -2.62 -1.98 11.99
CA ILE A 151 -2.93 -0.71 11.31
C ILE A 151 -3.76 -1.02 10.06
N GLU A 152 -4.83 -0.24 9.83
CA GLU A 152 -5.78 -0.38 8.71
C GLU A 152 -6.67 -1.63 8.81
N GLY A 153 -6.92 -2.15 10.02
CA GLY A 153 -7.94 -3.17 10.26
C GLY A 153 -9.36 -2.66 9.97
N GLY A 154 -10.27 -3.58 9.65
CA GLY A 154 -11.69 -3.27 9.45
C GLY A 154 -12.06 -2.66 8.09
N ASP A 155 -11.11 -2.37 7.22
CA ASP A 155 -11.38 -1.93 5.84
C ASP A 155 -11.91 -3.09 4.99
N VAL A 156 -12.66 -2.81 3.92
CA VAL A 156 -13.20 -3.82 2.98
C VAL A 156 -12.58 -3.65 1.61
N THR A 157 -12.54 -4.73 0.84
CA THR A 157 -12.06 -4.74 -0.56
C THR A 157 -12.75 -5.87 -1.33
N GLY A 158 -12.69 -5.84 -2.67
CA GLY A 158 -13.30 -6.88 -3.50
C GLY A 158 -12.42 -8.12 -3.73
N THR A 159 -11.41 -8.38 -2.90
CA THR A 159 -10.45 -9.50 -3.10
C THR A 159 -10.22 -10.28 -1.82
N ILE A 160 -9.42 -11.36 -1.92
CA ILE A 160 -8.98 -12.16 -0.75
C ILE A 160 -8.31 -11.31 0.33
N ASP A 161 -7.76 -10.13 -0.03
CA ASP A 161 -7.11 -9.21 0.90
C ASP A 161 -8.05 -8.79 2.04
N GLU A 162 -9.37 -8.72 1.79
CA GLU A 162 -10.36 -8.45 2.85
C GLU A 162 -10.36 -9.53 3.91
N SER A 163 -10.44 -10.81 3.49
CA SER A 163 -10.43 -11.95 4.42
C SER A 163 -9.10 -12.00 5.18
N VAL A 164 -7.99 -11.75 4.50
CA VAL A 164 -6.65 -11.66 5.11
C VAL A 164 -6.61 -10.56 6.16
N ARG A 165 -7.10 -9.36 5.83
CA ARG A 165 -7.17 -8.23 6.76
C ARG A 165 -8.00 -8.55 7.99
N HIS A 166 -9.16 -9.17 7.81
CA HIS A 166 -10.04 -9.54 8.92
C HIS A 166 -9.42 -10.64 9.78
N ALA A 167 -8.72 -11.60 9.19
CA ALA A 167 -7.96 -12.61 9.93
C ALA A 167 -6.83 -11.97 10.77
N ILE A 168 -6.08 -11.02 10.21
CA ILE A 168 -5.08 -10.24 10.96
C ILE A 168 -5.73 -9.48 12.12
N THR A 169 -6.87 -8.82 11.87
CA THR A 169 -7.64 -8.12 12.90
C THR A 169 -7.99 -9.07 14.05
N LYS A 170 -8.49 -10.28 13.74
CA LYS A 170 -8.86 -11.28 14.78
C LYS A 170 -7.68 -11.85 15.57
N LEU A 171 -6.47 -11.82 15.00
CA LEU A 171 -5.24 -12.23 15.69
C LEU A 171 -4.58 -11.07 16.48
N SER A 172 -5.13 -9.88 16.36
CA SER A 172 -4.54 -8.66 16.94
C SER A 172 -5.19 -8.29 18.27
N HIS A 173 -4.41 -7.62 19.11
CA HIS A 173 -4.82 -7.17 20.45
C HIS A 173 -5.10 -5.66 20.48
N ILE A 174 -4.50 -4.90 19.55
CA ILE A 174 -4.61 -3.44 19.45
C ILE A 174 -4.92 -3.10 18.00
N HIS A 175 -5.89 -2.22 17.78
CA HIS A 175 -6.39 -1.90 16.44
C HIS A 175 -6.33 -0.40 16.19
N PHE A 176 -5.58 0.00 15.14
CA PHE A 176 -5.48 1.36 14.65
C PHE A 176 -6.24 1.47 13.33
N VAL A 177 -7.50 1.88 13.40
CA VAL A 177 -8.38 1.98 12.24
C VAL A 177 -8.33 3.36 11.60
N THR A 178 -8.69 3.45 10.32
CA THR A 178 -8.50 4.66 9.52
C THR A 178 -9.71 5.56 9.45
N ASN A 179 -10.88 5.05 9.81
CA ASN A 179 -12.15 5.76 9.73
C ASN A 179 -13.22 5.08 10.60
N ASN A 180 -14.35 5.78 10.77
CA ASN A 180 -15.44 5.32 11.61
C ASN A 180 -16.11 4.03 11.11
N ASP A 181 -16.19 3.79 9.80
CA ASP A 181 -16.77 2.54 9.27
C ASP A 181 -15.89 1.33 9.61
N SER A 182 -14.57 1.48 9.47
CA SER A 182 -13.61 0.49 9.90
C SER A 182 -13.65 0.27 11.41
N TYR A 183 -13.81 1.34 12.20
CA TYR A 183 -13.99 1.27 13.66
C TYR A 183 -15.19 0.41 14.03
N ARG A 184 -16.35 0.71 13.45
CA ARG A 184 -17.61 -0.03 13.71
C ARG A 184 -17.45 -1.50 13.32
N ARG A 185 -16.83 -1.79 12.18
CA ARG A 185 -16.65 -3.16 11.70
C ARG A 185 -15.72 -3.97 12.60
N VAL A 186 -14.64 -3.37 13.10
CA VAL A 186 -13.75 -4.02 14.08
C VAL A 186 -14.51 -4.36 15.37
N LEU A 187 -15.36 -3.46 15.87
CA LEU A 187 -16.23 -3.78 17.01
C LEU A 187 -17.24 -4.90 16.70
N GLN A 188 -17.82 -4.92 15.49
CA GLN A 188 -18.73 -5.99 15.06
C GLN A 188 -18.03 -7.37 14.96
N MET A 189 -16.71 -7.39 14.72
CA MET A 189 -15.89 -8.61 14.79
C MET A 189 -15.65 -9.09 16.23
N GLY A 190 -16.14 -8.37 17.24
CA GLY A 190 -16.04 -8.72 18.64
C GLY A 190 -14.80 -8.17 19.35
N GLU A 191 -14.10 -7.21 18.77
CA GLU A 191 -12.95 -6.57 19.41
C GLU A 191 -13.39 -5.58 20.50
N HIS A 192 -12.61 -5.50 21.57
CA HIS A 192 -12.98 -4.68 22.73
C HIS A 192 -12.71 -3.18 22.45
N PRO A 193 -13.71 -2.27 22.67
CA PRO A 193 -13.60 -0.86 22.32
C PRO A 193 -12.41 -0.12 22.92
N ALA A 194 -11.93 -0.54 24.11
CA ALA A 194 -10.79 0.08 24.75
C ALA A 194 -9.45 -0.12 24.00
N TYR A 195 -9.41 -1.04 23.02
CA TYR A 195 -8.22 -1.35 22.23
C TYR A 195 -8.40 -1.04 20.75
N VAL A 196 -9.49 -0.35 20.37
CA VAL A 196 -9.74 0.10 19.00
C VAL A 196 -9.64 1.63 18.96
N PHE A 197 -8.73 2.14 18.12
CA PHE A 197 -8.42 3.56 18.02
C PHE A 197 -8.63 4.05 16.59
N ASP A 198 -9.54 5.01 16.37
CA ASP A 198 -9.65 5.73 15.10
C ASP A 198 -8.53 6.77 15.02
N VAL A 199 -7.50 6.47 14.26
CA VAL A 199 -6.28 7.28 14.16
C VAL A 199 -6.16 8.04 12.83
N GLY A 200 -7.05 7.78 11.89
CA GLY A 200 -6.95 8.27 10.52
C GLY A 200 -5.98 7.44 9.67
N SER A 201 -5.80 7.86 8.42
CA SER A 201 -4.99 7.12 7.44
C SER A 201 -3.55 7.61 7.40
N PRO A 202 -2.55 6.74 7.66
CA PRO A 202 -1.14 7.09 7.48
C PRO A 202 -0.80 7.45 6.02
N ASP A 203 -1.51 6.87 5.05
CA ASP A 203 -1.33 7.18 3.63
C ASP A 203 -1.69 8.64 3.33
N ILE A 204 -2.79 9.12 3.91
CA ILE A 204 -3.24 10.51 3.76
C ILE A 204 -2.32 11.45 4.52
N GLU A 205 -1.87 11.08 5.73
CA GLU A 205 -0.91 11.89 6.48
C GLU A 205 0.40 12.07 5.68
N PHE A 206 0.90 11.00 5.07
CA PHE A 206 2.07 11.07 4.20
C PHE A 206 1.81 11.95 2.97
N ALA A 207 0.68 11.75 2.27
CA ALA A 207 0.31 12.51 1.09
C ALA A 207 0.21 14.03 1.40
N ALA A 208 -0.38 14.40 2.53
CA ALA A 208 -0.51 15.78 2.96
C ALA A 208 0.82 16.49 3.21
N GLN A 209 1.89 15.74 3.48
CA GLN A 209 3.24 16.28 3.71
C GLN A 209 4.01 16.56 2.42
N VAL A 210 3.56 16.03 1.27
CA VAL A 210 4.24 16.24 -0.02
C VAL A 210 3.88 17.62 -0.57
N ARG A 211 4.86 18.54 -0.52
CA ARG A 211 4.70 19.94 -0.94
C ARG A 211 5.29 20.23 -2.32
N ARG A 212 6.25 19.43 -2.78
CA ARG A 212 6.92 19.63 -4.06
C ARG A 212 6.03 19.21 -5.23
N GLY A 213 6.21 19.87 -6.38
CA GLY A 213 5.67 19.40 -7.65
C GLY A 213 6.48 18.24 -8.24
N PRO A 214 5.96 17.61 -9.31
CA PRO A 214 6.67 16.54 -9.99
C PRO A 214 7.91 17.08 -10.74
N ASN A 215 8.99 16.27 -10.78
CA ASN A 215 10.20 16.59 -11.53
C ASN A 215 10.15 15.96 -12.92
N ALA A 216 9.86 16.76 -13.97
CA ALA A 216 9.69 16.28 -15.32
C ALA A 216 10.97 15.65 -15.91
N GLU A 217 12.16 16.18 -15.58
CA GLU A 217 13.42 15.65 -16.06
C GLU A 217 13.68 14.26 -15.48
N PHE A 218 13.57 14.12 -14.16
CA PHE A 218 13.70 12.84 -13.49
C PHE A 218 12.69 11.81 -14.01
N ILE A 219 11.41 12.18 -14.15
CA ILE A 219 10.36 11.27 -14.63
C ILE A 219 10.66 10.78 -16.04
N ASN A 220 11.18 11.67 -16.90
CA ASN A 220 11.57 11.30 -18.26
C ASN A 220 12.94 10.59 -18.35
N SER A 221 13.71 10.52 -17.28
CA SER A 221 14.96 9.74 -17.24
C SER A 221 14.75 8.28 -16.85
N VAL A 222 13.62 7.93 -16.22
CA VAL A 222 13.30 6.57 -15.76
C VAL A 222 12.20 5.92 -16.61
N GLY A 223 12.16 4.59 -16.65
CA GLY A 223 11.17 3.83 -17.42
C GLY A 223 11.44 3.83 -18.92
N VAL A 224 10.44 3.42 -19.72
CA VAL A 224 10.53 3.25 -21.18
C VAL A 224 9.28 3.79 -21.87
N GLY A 225 9.40 4.23 -23.12
CA GLY A 225 8.30 4.80 -23.92
C GLY A 225 8.46 6.28 -24.21
N GLY A 226 7.35 6.99 -24.44
CA GLY A 226 7.35 8.39 -24.82
C GLY A 226 7.86 9.33 -23.72
N ARG A 227 8.26 10.53 -24.13
CA ARG A 227 8.49 11.63 -23.17
C ARG A 227 7.14 12.25 -22.82
N ILE A 228 6.94 12.49 -21.53
CA ILE A 228 5.71 13.10 -21.02
C ILE A 228 5.99 14.56 -20.66
N ASP A 229 5.18 15.44 -21.22
CA ASP A 229 5.16 16.85 -20.87
C ASP A 229 4.18 17.04 -19.69
N LEU A 230 4.74 17.19 -18.49
CA LEU A 230 3.93 17.34 -17.27
C LEU A 230 3.26 18.72 -17.14
N ALA A 231 3.51 19.65 -18.05
CA ALA A 231 2.76 20.91 -18.15
C ALA A 231 1.39 20.72 -18.81
N LYS A 232 1.18 19.60 -19.51
CA LYS A 232 -0.09 19.21 -20.12
C LYS A 232 -0.87 18.27 -19.21
N PRO A 233 -2.20 18.21 -19.32
CA PRO A 233 -2.99 17.18 -18.66
C PRO A 233 -2.46 15.78 -18.99
N TYR A 234 -2.28 14.93 -17.96
CA TYR A 234 -1.79 13.56 -18.12
C TYR A 234 -2.56 12.58 -17.24
N LEU A 235 -2.59 11.33 -17.67
CA LEU A 235 -3.17 10.23 -16.95
C LEU A 235 -2.09 9.53 -16.09
N MET A 236 -2.48 9.06 -14.93
CA MET A 236 -1.75 8.00 -14.21
C MET A 236 -2.53 6.69 -14.35
N VAL A 237 -1.90 5.65 -14.88
CA VAL A 237 -2.56 4.36 -15.10
C VAL A 237 -1.93 3.30 -14.20
N ILE A 238 -2.74 2.70 -13.32
CA ILE A 238 -2.29 1.73 -12.34
C ILE A 238 -3.30 0.59 -12.25
N GLN A 239 -3.02 -0.50 -12.96
CA GLN A 239 -3.88 -1.68 -12.95
C GLN A 239 -3.11 -2.89 -12.43
N HIS A 240 -3.61 -3.45 -11.33
CA HIS A 240 -3.10 -4.66 -10.70
C HIS A 240 -3.95 -5.86 -11.08
N PRO A 241 -3.40 -7.08 -11.02
CA PRO A 241 -4.22 -8.27 -11.14
C PRO A 241 -5.27 -8.33 -10.02
N VAL A 242 -6.42 -8.90 -10.34
CA VAL A 242 -7.42 -9.30 -9.36
C VAL A 242 -7.24 -10.80 -9.16
N THR A 243 -6.70 -11.18 -8.02
CA THR A 243 -6.27 -12.57 -7.76
C THR A 243 -7.43 -13.58 -7.78
N SER A 244 -8.65 -13.11 -7.63
CA SER A 244 -9.89 -13.90 -7.70
C SER A 244 -10.54 -13.95 -9.09
N GLU A 245 -9.99 -13.23 -10.08
CA GLU A 245 -10.52 -13.18 -11.46
C GLU A 245 -9.60 -13.91 -12.45
N PRO A 246 -10.14 -14.70 -13.39
CA PRO A 246 -9.33 -15.46 -14.34
C PRO A 246 -8.77 -14.62 -15.48
N ASP A 247 -9.44 -13.54 -15.89
CA ASP A 247 -9.22 -12.85 -17.16
C ASP A 247 -8.34 -11.59 -17.04
N ASN A 248 -7.35 -11.62 -16.18
CA ASN A 248 -6.47 -10.45 -15.92
C ASN A 248 -5.76 -9.92 -17.19
N LEU A 249 -5.38 -10.82 -18.10
CA LEU A 249 -4.75 -10.45 -19.37
C LEU A 249 -5.72 -9.67 -20.26
N ASP A 250 -6.92 -10.19 -20.50
CA ASP A 250 -7.95 -9.55 -21.35
C ASP A 250 -8.36 -8.19 -20.74
N ASN A 251 -8.53 -8.15 -19.44
CA ASN A 251 -8.87 -6.94 -18.69
C ASN A 251 -7.83 -5.81 -18.88
N VAL A 252 -6.54 -6.12 -18.83
CA VAL A 252 -5.50 -5.12 -19.04
C VAL A 252 -5.40 -4.69 -20.50
N LEU A 253 -5.65 -5.60 -21.45
CA LEU A 253 -5.66 -5.27 -22.89
C LEU A 253 -6.74 -4.26 -23.26
N LYS A 254 -7.93 -4.36 -22.67
CA LYS A 254 -9.01 -3.38 -22.83
C LYS A 254 -8.64 -2.00 -22.30
N THR A 255 -7.95 -1.96 -21.16
CA THR A 255 -7.44 -0.69 -20.61
C THR A 255 -6.32 -0.10 -21.47
N LEU A 256 -5.41 -0.94 -21.99
CA LEU A 256 -4.35 -0.50 -22.93
C LEU A 256 -4.95 0.07 -24.23
N GLN A 257 -5.98 -0.58 -24.76
CA GLN A 257 -6.70 -0.10 -25.92
C GLN A 257 -7.31 1.29 -25.66
N ALA A 258 -8.09 1.44 -24.59
CA ALA A 258 -8.74 2.69 -24.22
C ALA A 258 -7.72 3.85 -24.06
N VAL A 259 -6.64 3.62 -23.32
CA VAL A 259 -5.59 4.63 -23.10
C VAL A 259 -4.80 4.93 -24.39
N GLY A 260 -4.55 3.89 -25.19
CA GLY A 260 -3.85 4.03 -26.48
C GLY A 260 -4.61 4.88 -27.48
N GLU A 261 -5.92 4.66 -27.61
CA GLU A 261 -6.80 5.37 -28.54
C GLU A 261 -7.06 6.84 -28.15
N LEU A 262 -7.04 7.14 -26.85
CA LEU A 262 -7.24 8.51 -26.35
C LEU A 262 -6.12 9.47 -26.74
N GLY A 263 -4.88 9.00 -26.93
CA GLY A 263 -3.75 9.84 -27.26
C GLY A 263 -3.33 10.86 -26.19
N VAL A 264 -3.90 10.76 -24.98
CA VAL A 264 -3.57 11.63 -23.84
C VAL A 264 -2.25 11.18 -23.22
N PRO A 265 -1.32 12.09 -22.89
CA PRO A 265 -0.10 11.72 -22.17
C PRO A 265 -0.39 10.86 -20.96
N ALA A 266 0.30 9.72 -20.80
CA ALA A 266 0.03 8.79 -19.72
C ALA A 266 1.30 8.20 -19.12
N LEU A 267 1.30 8.10 -17.78
CA LEU A 267 2.28 7.38 -16.98
C LEU A 267 1.68 6.05 -16.56
N TRP A 268 2.14 4.95 -17.15
CA TRP A 268 1.65 3.61 -16.89
C TRP A 268 2.59 2.89 -15.93
N PHE A 269 2.07 2.52 -14.75
CA PHE A 269 2.83 1.80 -13.74
C PHE A 269 2.69 0.29 -13.90
N TRP A 270 3.82 -0.42 -13.78
CA TRP A 270 3.81 -1.87 -13.73
C TRP A 270 3.07 -2.38 -12.50
N PRO A 271 2.37 -3.52 -12.61
CA PRO A 271 1.60 -4.09 -11.50
C PRO A 271 2.50 -4.53 -10.34
N ASN A 272 1.90 -4.67 -9.15
CA ASN A 272 2.56 -5.30 -8.01
C ASN A 272 2.82 -6.79 -8.28
N PRO A 273 3.77 -7.44 -7.55
CA PRO A 273 4.12 -8.85 -7.72
C PRO A 273 3.08 -9.78 -7.06
N ASP A 274 1.80 -9.64 -7.42
CA ASP A 274 0.71 -10.49 -6.99
C ASP A 274 0.45 -11.61 -8.02
N ALA A 275 -0.36 -12.63 -7.68
CA ALA A 275 -0.74 -13.66 -8.64
C ALA A 275 -1.44 -13.03 -9.86
N GLY A 276 -1.05 -13.43 -11.07
CA GLY A 276 -1.53 -12.85 -12.35
C GLY A 276 -0.64 -11.72 -12.89
N THR A 277 0.34 -11.24 -12.15
CA THR A 277 1.24 -10.15 -12.59
C THR A 277 2.05 -10.50 -13.84
N ASP A 278 2.49 -11.73 -13.98
CA ASP A 278 3.26 -12.16 -15.15
C ASP A 278 2.43 -12.12 -16.43
N GLU A 279 1.14 -12.45 -16.36
CA GLU A 279 0.22 -12.38 -17.49
C GLU A 279 -0.03 -10.93 -17.92
N ILE A 280 -0.31 -10.06 -16.98
CA ILE A 280 -0.46 -8.61 -17.24
C ILE A 280 0.82 -8.06 -17.85
N SER A 281 1.97 -8.38 -17.28
CA SER A 281 3.27 -7.89 -17.76
C SER A 281 3.58 -8.38 -19.18
N LYS A 282 3.26 -9.64 -19.51
CA LYS A 282 3.36 -10.16 -20.87
C LYS A 282 2.40 -9.45 -21.83
N GLY A 283 1.17 -9.21 -21.40
CA GLY A 283 0.17 -8.48 -22.18
C GLY A 283 0.62 -7.06 -22.53
N ILE A 284 1.10 -6.32 -21.55
CA ILE A 284 1.63 -4.97 -21.76
C ILE A 284 2.79 -4.98 -22.76
N ARG A 285 3.76 -5.91 -22.64
CA ARG A 285 4.91 -6.01 -23.55
C ARG A 285 4.45 -6.30 -24.98
N ARG A 286 3.63 -7.34 -25.17
CA ARG A 286 3.09 -7.71 -26.49
C ARG A 286 2.28 -6.60 -27.13
N PHE A 287 1.43 -5.93 -26.37
CA PHE A 287 0.64 -4.82 -26.90
C PHE A 287 1.55 -3.70 -27.41
N ARG A 288 2.58 -3.33 -26.66
CA ARG A 288 3.56 -2.29 -27.03
C ARG A 288 4.37 -2.64 -28.28
N GLU A 289 4.67 -3.92 -28.50
CA GLU A 289 5.41 -4.39 -29.69
C GLU A 289 4.60 -4.20 -30.99
N HIS A 290 3.26 -4.29 -30.90
CA HIS A 290 2.38 -4.24 -32.05
C HIS A 290 1.64 -2.91 -32.20
N THR A 291 1.52 -2.14 -31.10
CA THR A 291 0.78 -0.88 -31.08
C THR A 291 1.66 0.24 -30.52
N PRO A 292 2.21 1.11 -31.37
CA PRO A 292 2.99 2.25 -30.92
C PRO A 292 2.16 3.21 -30.06
N MET A 293 2.62 3.49 -28.85
CA MET A 293 2.00 4.47 -27.93
C MET A 293 3.02 5.54 -27.54
N PRO A 294 3.36 6.49 -28.45
CA PRO A 294 4.39 7.50 -28.20
C PRO A 294 4.02 8.49 -27.07
N HIS A 295 2.74 8.54 -26.69
CA HIS A 295 2.20 9.36 -25.61
C HIS A 295 2.18 8.64 -24.27
N VAL A 296 2.62 7.37 -24.18
CA VAL A 296 2.63 6.59 -22.95
C VAL A 296 4.05 6.29 -22.51
N ARG A 297 4.33 6.50 -21.23
CA ARG A 297 5.57 6.13 -20.57
C ARG A 297 5.31 5.05 -19.52
N PHE A 298 6.02 3.93 -19.63
CA PHE A 298 5.89 2.78 -18.72
C PHE A 298 6.98 2.85 -17.65
N ILE A 299 6.55 2.72 -16.40
CA ILE A 299 7.38 2.96 -15.22
C ILE A 299 7.22 1.82 -14.23
N ILE A 300 8.33 1.31 -13.72
CA ILE A 300 8.31 0.24 -12.72
C ILE A 300 7.88 0.81 -11.36
N ASP A 301 8.54 1.89 -10.94
CA ASP A 301 8.30 2.52 -9.65
C ASP A 301 8.86 3.94 -9.61
N PHE A 302 8.33 4.72 -8.66
CA PHE A 302 8.90 6.00 -8.22
C PHE A 302 9.11 6.00 -6.72
N HIS A 303 9.99 6.89 -6.27
CA HIS A 303 10.02 7.22 -4.86
C HIS A 303 8.61 7.71 -4.43
N PRO A 304 8.09 7.31 -3.28
CA PRO A 304 6.70 7.59 -2.88
C PRO A 304 6.31 9.07 -2.93
N ARG A 305 7.24 9.96 -2.59
CA ARG A 305 7.02 11.41 -2.67
C ARG A 305 6.84 11.90 -4.11
N ASP A 306 7.56 11.29 -5.08
CA ASP A 306 7.40 11.60 -6.49
C ASP A 306 6.09 11.05 -7.03
N PHE A 307 5.70 9.84 -6.62
CA PHE A 307 4.40 9.27 -6.93
C PHE A 307 3.25 10.16 -6.46
N VAL A 308 3.28 10.61 -5.21
CA VAL A 308 2.25 11.51 -4.65
C VAL A 308 2.27 12.87 -5.33
N ALA A 309 3.45 13.42 -5.65
CA ALA A 309 3.57 14.67 -6.37
C ALA A 309 2.96 14.58 -7.79
N LEU A 310 3.17 13.45 -8.49
CA LEU A 310 2.54 13.18 -9.78
C LEU A 310 1.03 13.01 -9.65
N LEU A 311 0.58 12.21 -8.68
CA LEU A 311 -0.84 11.97 -8.46
C LEU A 311 -1.61 13.26 -8.22
N LYS A 312 -1.09 14.13 -7.39
CA LYS A 312 -1.71 15.42 -7.06
C LYS A 312 -1.96 16.32 -8.30
N HIS A 313 -1.16 16.16 -9.35
CA HIS A 313 -1.23 16.97 -10.58
C HIS A 313 -1.77 16.19 -11.78
N ALA A 314 -2.16 14.93 -11.59
CA ALA A 314 -2.75 14.13 -12.67
C ALA A 314 -4.14 14.64 -13.03
N ALA A 315 -4.46 14.63 -14.31
CA ALA A 315 -5.81 14.96 -14.80
C ALA A 315 -6.82 13.86 -14.43
N CYS A 316 -6.37 12.60 -14.42
CA CYS A 316 -7.17 11.47 -13.97
C CYS A 316 -6.26 10.29 -13.58
N LEU A 317 -6.65 9.56 -12.53
CA LEU A 317 -6.10 8.24 -12.20
C LEU A 317 -7.01 7.16 -12.78
N VAL A 318 -6.43 6.24 -13.56
CA VAL A 318 -7.14 5.15 -14.25
C VAL A 318 -6.65 3.81 -13.73
N GLY A 319 -7.54 2.88 -13.46
CA GLY A 319 -7.21 1.50 -13.05
C GLY A 319 -7.85 1.10 -11.73
N ASN A 320 -7.22 0.19 -10.98
CA ASN A 320 -7.80 -0.41 -9.79
C ASN A 320 -6.93 -0.28 -8.53
N SER A 321 -6.07 0.73 -8.49
CA SER A 321 -5.22 0.98 -7.32
C SER A 321 -6.01 1.59 -6.17
N SER A 322 -5.68 1.19 -4.92
CA SER A 322 -6.20 1.84 -3.72
C SER A 322 -5.84 3.32 -3.61
N ALA A 323 -4.80 3.77 -4.33
CA ALA A 323 -4.44 5.18 -4.40
C ALA A 323 -5.56 6.05 -5.01
N GLY A 324 -6.40 5.46 -5.89
CA GLY A 324 -7.59 6.12 -6.43
C GLY A 324 -8.65 6.41 -5.36
N ILE A 325 -8.79 5.48 -4.42
CA ILE A 325 -9.80 5.62 -3.34
C ILE A 325 -9.30 6.48 -2.17
N LYS A 326 -8.00 6.45 -1.90
CA LYS A 326 -7.40 7.13 -0.75
C LYS A 326 -6.79 8.47 -1.15
N GLU A 327 -5.59 8.45 -1.69
CA GLU A 327 -4.80 9.67 -1.93
C GLU A 327 -5.40 10.55 -3.03
N ALA A 328 -5.94 9.96 -4.11
CA ALA A 328 -6.60 10.73 -5.17
C ALA A 328 -7.85 11.45 -4.65
N SER A 329 -8.64 10.78 -3.80
CA SER A 329 -9.81 11.42 -3.15
C SER A 329 -9.41 12.57 -2.23
N PHE A 330 -8.30 12.43 -1.49
CA PHE A 330 -7.78 13.50 -0.65
C PHE A 330 -7.36 14.75 -1.44
N PHE A 331 -6.86 14.56 -2.66
CA PHE A 331 -6.46 15.67 -3.54
C PHE A 331 -7.57 16.15 -4.48
N GLY A 332 -8.73 15.52 -4.48
CA GLY A 332 -9.80 15.80 -5.44
C GLY A 332 -9.46 15.39 -6.88
N VAL A 333 -8.50 14.50 -7.09
CA VAL A 333 -8.13 14.03 -8.43
C VAL A 333 -9.20 13.12 -8.99
N PRO A 334 -9.69 13.33 -10.23
CA PRO A 334 -10.64 12.45 -10.90
C PRO A 334 -10.11 11.01 -11.00
N VAL A 335 -10.97 10.03 -10.82
CA VAL A 335 -10.60 8.61 -10.85
C VAL A 335 -11.56 7.80 -11.69
N VAL A 336 -11.04 6.97 -12.56
CA VAL A 336 -11.77 5.88 -13.23
C VAL A 336 -11.33 4.58 -12.59
N ASN A 337 -12.16 4.01 -11.71
CA ASN A 337 -11.90 2.75 -11.05
C ASN A 337 -12.42 1.59 -11.89
N ILE A 338 -11.53 0.68 -12.34
CA ILE A 338 -11.85 -0.40 -13.26
C ILE A 338 -12.00 -1.72 -12.50
N GLY A 339 -13.14 -2.38 -12.67
CA GLY A 339 -13.41 -3.71 -12.13
C GLY A 339 -13.68 -3.73 -10.62
N THR A 340 -13.54 -4.91 -10.02
CA THR A 340 -14.07 -5.23 -8.70
C THR A 340 -13.09 -5.07 -7.53
N ARG A 341 -11.79 -4.89 -7.81
CA ARG A 341 -10.73 -4.90 -6.79
C ARG A 341 -10.98 -3.95 -5.61
N GLN A 342 -11.61 -2.80 -5.87
CA GLN A 342 -11.93 -1.80 -4.84
C GLN A 342 -13.41 -1.82 -4.43
N GLN A 343 -14.15 -2.89 -4.74
CA GLN A 343 -15.54 -3.03 -4.37
C GLN A 343 -15.73 -2.98 -2.85
N GLY A 344 -16.82 -2.36 -2.40
CA GLY A 344 -17.16 -2.25 -0.98
C GLY A 344 -16.43 -1.15 -0.20
N ARG A 345 -15.36 -0.56 -0.74
CA ARG A 345 -14.69 0.57 -0.08
C ARG A 345 -15.55 1.83 -0.11
N SER A 346 -15.49 2.58 0.99
CA SER A 346 -16.05 3.95 1.04
C SER A 346 -15.43 4.81 -0.06
N ARG A 347 -16.27 5.54 -0.79
CA ARG A 347 -15.88 6.33 -1.95
C ARG A 347 -16.20 7.81 -1.76
N SER A 348 -15.36 8.64 -2.31
CA SER A 348 -15.62 10.07 -2.48
C SER A 348 -16.24 10.31 -3.88
N GLY A 349 -16.76 11.50 -4.12
CA GLY A 349 -17.43 11.87 -5.37
C GLY A 349 -16.52 11.87 -6.61
N ASN A 350 -15.20 11.85 -6.42
CA ASN A 350 -14.21 11.86 -7.50
C ASN A 350 -14.03 10.50 -8.22
N VAL A 351 -14.67 9.42 -7.76
CA VAL A 351 -14.48 8.06 -8.29
C VAL A 351 -15.65 7.64 -9.16
N MET A 352 -15.38 7.32 -10.41
CA MET A 352 -16.32 6.70 -11.35
C MET A 352 -15.93 5.24 -11.55
N ASP A 353 -16.84 4.33 -11.22
CA ASP A 353 -16.65 2.89 -11.39
C ASP A 353 -17.06 2.43 -12.80
N VAL A 354 -16.22 1.61 -13.44
CA VAL A 354 -16.51 1.01 -14.75
C VAL A 354 -16.09 -0.47 -14.78
N GLY A 355 -16.72 -1.24 -15.66
CA GLY A 355 -16.31 -2.60 -15.98
C GLY A 355 -15.08 -2.66 -16.89
N HIS A 356 -14.70 -3.87 -17.27
CA HIS A 356 -13.61 -4.14 -18.22
C HIS A 356 -14.13 -4.06 -19.67
N ASP A 357 -14.45 -2.85 -20.11
CA ASP A 357 -14.87 -2.54 -21.47
C ASP A 357 -14.14 -1.28 -21.98
N ALA A 358 -13.50 -1.38 -23.15
CA ALA A 358 -12.63 -0.31 -23.65
C ALA A 358 -13.39 0.99 -23.95
N GLU A 359 -14.60 0.91 -24.51
CA GLU A 359 -15.41 2.08 -24.82
C GLU A 359 -15.92 2.77 -23.54
N ALA A 360 -16.39 1.96 -22.57
CA ALA A 360 -16.82 2.47 -21.27
C ALA A 360 -15.66 3.13 -20.50
N ILE A 361 -14.46 2.53 -20.53
CA ILE A 361 -13.25 3.11 -19.93
C ILE A 361 -12.91 4.44 -20.61
N THR A 362 -12.91 4.49 -21.95
CA THR A 362 -12.64 5.70 -22.72
C THR A 362 -13.61 6.81 -22.37
N TYR A 363 -14.91 6.50 -22.38
CA TYR A 363 -15.96 7.45 -22.01
C TYR A 363 -15.80 7.98 -20.58
N ALA A 364 -15.51 7.11 -19.64
CA ALA A 364 -15.31 7.49 -18.24
C ALA A 364 -14.08 8.39 -18.06
N ILE A 365 -12.97 8.12 -18.75
CA ILE A 365 -11.76 8.96 -18.70
C ILE A 365 -12.09 10.36 -19.26
N GLN A 366 -12.76 10.44 -20.41
CA GLN A 366 -13.14 11.72 -21.01
C GLN A 366 -14.07 12.51 -20.10
N THR A 367 -15.05 11.85 -19.50
CA THR A 367 -15.99 12.46 -18.55
C THR A 367 -15.27 13.02 -17.32
N GLN A 368 -14.40 12.24 -16.72
CA GLN A 368 -13.63 12.63 -15.53
C GLN A 368 -12.65 13.77 -15.82
N MET A 369 -11.98 13.73 -16.97
CA MET A 369 -11.08 14.80 -17.39
C MET A 369 -11.83 16.11 -17.69
N ALA A 370 -13.03 16.03 -18.28
CA ALA A 370 -13.87 17.19 -18.55
C ALA A 370 -14.43 17.80 -17.27
N HIS A 371 -14.74 17.00 -16.26
CA HIS A 371 -15.15 17.48 -14.92
C HIS A 371 -14.01 18.26 -14.24
N GLY A 372 -12.78 17.78 -14.37
CA GLY A 372 -11.64 18.34 -13.64
C GLY A 372 -11.63 18.01 -12.14
N PRO A 373 -10.80 18.71 -11.35
CA PRO A 373 -10.65 18.42 -9.92
C PRO A 373 -11.96 18.55 -9.14
N TYR A 374 -12.13 17.67 -8.17
CA TYR A 374 -13.23 17.68 -7.21
C TYR A 374 -12.87 18.50 -5.96
N PRO A 375 -13.86 19.05 -5.23
CA PRO A 375 -13.64 19.84 -4.01
C PRO A 375 -13.06 19.01 -2.84
#